data_857994b0b48911b2d9c8769941854444
#
_entry.id   857994b0b48911b2d9c8769941854444
#
_cell.length_a   1.000
_cell.length_b   1.000
_cell.length_c   1.000
_cell.angle_alpha   90.00
_cell.angle_beta   90.00
_cell.angle_gamma   90.00
#
_symmetry.space_group_name_H-M   'P 1'
#
loop_
_entity.id
_entity.type
_entity.pdbx_description
1 polymer ?
#
loop_
_entity_poly.entity_id
_entity_poly.type
_entity_poly.pdbx_seq_one_letter_code
_entity_poly.pdbx_strand_id
1 'polypeptide(L)'
;MSFITPISWKNVCWCIRFFSPGVIWSKLPKEERSDFLIANELYTSFKDYLDLYLEILFESKEANMAMQKELINGQNNYLKYRRDNDPARPMLSSLFGKEFTESLIKEVLFTT
;
A
#
# COMPACT_ATOMS: atom_id res chain seq x y z
N MET A 1 10.83 -8.12 22.73
CA MET A 1 9.36 -8.23 22.72
C MET A 1 8.79 -7.03 21.98
N SER A 2 8.44 -7.24 20.73
CA SER A 2 7.92 -6.16 19.86
C SER A 2 6.49 -5.85 20.26
N PHE A 3 6.26 -4.68 20.81
CA PHE A 3 4.92 -4.12 20.99
C PHE A 3 4.45 -3.48 19.65
N ILE A 4 4.36 -4.28 18.61
CA ILE A 4 3.51 -3.91 17.49
C ILE A 4 2.11 -4.17 18.00
N THR A 5 1.42 -3.11 18.39
CA THR A 5 0.01 -3.20 18.80
C THR A 5 -0.76 -3.85 17.66
N PRO A 6 -1.50 -4.93 17.92
CA PRO A 6 -2.31 -5.55 16.89
C PRO A 6 -3.26 -4.49 16.34
N ILE A 7 -3.24 -4.35 15.03
CA ILE A 7 -4.08 -3.41 14.29
C ILE A 7 -5.53 -3.65 14.72
N SER A 8 -6.17 -2.60 15.22
CA SER A 8 -7.62 -2.59 15.25
C SER A 8 -8.12 -2.46 13.81
N TRP A 9 -8.35 -3.56 13.16
CA TRP A 9 -8.82 -3.68 11.77
C TRP A 9 -10.11 -2.90 11.49
N LYS A 10 -10.81 -2.47 12.54
CA LYS A 10 -12.07 -1.74 12.44
C LYS A 10 -11.97 -0.39 11.73
N ASN A 11 -10.77 0.19 11.65
CA ASN A 11 -10.54 1.53 11.07
C ASN A 11 -9.76 1.53 9.75
N VAL A 12 -9.37 0.36 9.22
CA VAL A 12 -8.58 0.23 7.97
C VAL A 12 -9.43 -0.51 6.93
N CYS A 13 -10.64 -0.02 6.70
CA CYS A 13 -11.64 -0.88 6.11
C CYS A 13 -11.54 -1.10 4.59
N TRP A 14 -10.96 -0.20 3.82
CA TRP A 14 -11.06 -0.29 2.35
C TRP A 14 -9.89 -1.03 1.67
N CYS A 15 -8.69 -0.97 2.22
CA CYS A 15 -7.50 -1.59 1.60
C CYS A 15 -7.09 -2.93 2.24
N ILE A 16 -7.76 -3.35 3.31
CA ILE A 16 -7.41 -4.54 4.09
C ILE A 16 -7.36 -5.83 3.25
N ARG A 17 -8.20 -5.92 2.23
CA ARG A 17 -8.26 -7.07 1.34
C ARG A 17 -6.99 -7.27 0.48
N PHE A 18 -6.15 -6.22 0.39
CA PHE A 18 -4.91 -6.24 -0.37
C PHE A 18 -3.67 -6.33 0.53
N PHE A 19 -3.85 -6.30 1.85
CA PHE A 19 -2.75 -6.43 2.78
C PHE A 19 -2.40 -7.89 3.01
N SER A 20 -1.10 -8.18 3.00
CA SER A 20 -0.60 -9.48 3.44
C SER A 20 -0.65 -9.60 4.97
N PRO A 21 -0.62 -10.83 5.52
CA PRO A 21 -0.50 -11.03 6.97
C PRO A 21 0.75 -10.39 7.59
N GLY A 22 1.79 -10.16 6.78
CA GLY A 22 3.04 -9.54 7.22
C GLY A 22 3.07 -8.02 7.10
N VAL A 23 1.95 -7.35 6.80
CA VAL A 23 1.94 -5.89 6.68
C VAL A 23 2.32 -5.20 7.99
N ILE A 24 3.22 -4.22 7.90
CA ILE A 24 3.56 -3.35 9.01
C ILE A 24 2.67 -2.11 8.93
N TRP A 25 1.90 -1.89 9.98
CA TRP A 25 1.08 -0.70 10.13
C TRP A 25 1.32 -0.08 11.50
N SER A 26 1.58 1.21 11.55
CA SER A 26 1.80 1.92 12.81
C SER A 26 1.13 3.29 12.78
N LYS A 27 0.48 3.64 13.88
CA LYS A 27 0.02 5.00 14.15
C LYS A 27 0.87 5.57 15.26
N LEU A 28 1.73 6.50 14.92
CA LEU A 28 2.67 7.09 15.87
C LEU A 28 2.07 8.35 16.51
N PRO A 29 2.04 8.45 17.84
CA PRO A 29 1.73 9.70 18.52
C PRO A 29 2.86 10.71 18.30
N LYS A 30 2.55 12.00 18.44
CA LYS A 30 3.55 13.09 18.39
C LYS A 30 4.27 13.19 19.74
N GLU A 31 5.19 12.29 20.00
CA GLU A 31 5.97 12.20 21.26
C GLU A 31 7.40 11.80 20.95
N GLU A 32 8.36 12.14 21.81
CA GLU A 32 9.79 11.74 21.67
C GLU A 32 9.96 10.22 21.53
N ARG A 33 9.10 9.44 22.18
CA ARG A 33 9.10 7.97 22.06
C ARG A 33 8.85 7.49 20.63
N SER A 34 8.12 8.27 19.82
CA SER A 34 7.88 7.94 18.43
C SER A 34 9.13 8.04 17.58
N ASP A 35 9.98 9.02 17.84
CA ASP A 35 11.25 9.19 17.12
C ASP A 35 12.19 7.99 17.39
N PHE A 36 12.20 7.50 18.61
CA PHE A 36 12.96 6.28 18.96
C PHE A 36 12.42 5.04 18.23
N LEU A 37 11.09 4.86 18.19
CA LEU A 37 10.45 3.75 17.47
C LEU A 37 10.73 3.81 15.97
N ILE A 38 10.69 5.01 15.38
CA ILE A 38 10.99 5.21 13.96
C ILE A 38 12.45 4.88 13.67
N ALA A 39 13.38 5.41 14.46
CA ALA A 39 14.80 5.26 14.24
C ALA A 39 15.33 3.83 14.47
N ASN A 40 14.68 3.06 15.31
CA ASN A 40 15.14 1.72 15.66
C ASN A 40 14.24 0.62 15.11
N GLU A 41 13.02 0.48 15.63
CA GLU A 41 12.18 -0.69 15.32
C GLU A 41 11.61 -0.61 13.90
N LEU A 42 11.04 0.53 13.50
CA LEU A 42 10.48 0.69 12.17
C LEU A 42 11.54 0.72 11.09
N TYR A 43 12.65 1.39 11.33
CA TYR A 43 13.76 1.41 10.39
C TYR A 43 14.35 0.01 10.17
N THR A 44 14.60 -0.74 11.26
CA THR A 44 15.09 -2.12 11.16
C THR A 44 14.12 -3.00 10.40
N SER A 45 12.84 -2.95 10.76
CA SER A 45 11.81 -3.74 10.08
C SER A 45 11.71 -3.37 8.59
N PHE A 46 11.76 -2.08 8.26
CA PHE A 46 11.76 -1.62 6.86
C PHE A 46 12.98 -2.16 6.10
N LYS A 47 14.17 -2.10 6.71
CA LYS A 47 15.38 -2.61 6.11
C LYS A 47 15.30 -4.13 5.87
N ASP A 48 14.81 -4.90 6.84
CA ASP A 48 14.66 -6.34 6.70
C ASP A 48 13.68 -6.70 5.56
N TYR A 49 12.59 -5.95 5.41
CA TYR A 49 11.67 -6.12 4.28
C TYR A 49 12.29 -5.74 2.95
N LEU A 50 13.08 -4.68 2.92
CA LEU A 50 13.79 -4.28 1.69
C LEU A 50 14.82 -5.32 1.28
N ASP A 51 15.59 -5.83 2.22
CA ASP A 51 16.60 -6.86 1.97
C ASP A 51 15.93 -8.14 1.45
N LEU A 52 14.82 -8.58 2.06
CA LEU A 52 14.03 -9.70 1.58
C LEU A 52 13.45 -9.45 0.18
N TYR A 53 12.95 -8.25 -0.09
CA TYR A 53 12.44 -7.89 -1.43
C TYR A 53 13.54 -7.98 -2.48
N LEU A 54 14.73 -7.46 -2.17
CA LEU A 54 15.87 -7.52 -3.08
C LEU A 54 16.32 -8.97 -3.33
N GLU A 55 16.35 -9.80 -2.30
CA GLU A 55 16.65 -11.23 -2.44
C GLU A 55 15.66 -11.92 -3.38
N ILE A 56 14.37 -11.75 -3.16
CA ILE A 56 13.32 -12.29 -4.03
C ILE A 56 13.47 -11.77 -5.47
N LEU A 57 13.76 -10.47 -5.62
CA LEU A 57 13.94 -9.86 -6.95
C LEU A 57 15.13 -10.46 -7.70
N PHE A 58 16.27 -10.64 -7.03
CA PHE A 58 17.47 -11.23 -7.65
C PHE A 58 17.31 -12.72 -7.98
N GLU A 59 16.54 -13.45 -7.19
CA GLU A 59 16.24 -14.85 -7.42
C GLU A 59 15.07 -15.08 -8.38
N SER A 60 14.31 -14.04 -8.68
CA SER A 60 13.11 -14.14 -9.52
C SER A 60 13.48 -14.55 -10.95
N LYS A 61 12.62 -15.36 -11.54
CA LYS A 61 12.70 -15.77 -12.95
C LYS A 61 11.53 -15.19 -13.70
N GLU A 62 11.70 -15.08 -15.02
CA GLU A 62 10.62 -14.66 -15.90
C GLU A 62 9.39 -15.55 -15.71
N ALA A 63 8.24 -14.94 -15.52
CA ALA A 63 6.99 -15.66 -15.36
C ALA A 63 6.54 -16.26 -16.69
N ASN A 64 6.04 -17.49 -16.65
CA ASN A 64 5.43 -18.09 -17.83
C ASN A 64 4.13 -17.37 -18.22
N MET A 65 3.64 -17.61 -19.44
CA MET A 65 2.48 -16.89 -19.99
C MET A 65 1.20 -17.01 -19.11
N ALA A 66 0.98 -18.16 -18.47
CA ALA A 66 -0.17 -18.35 -17.60
C ALA A 66 -0.06 -17.48 -16.34
N MET A 67 1.11 -17.47 -15.69
CA MET A 67 1.40 -16.62 -14.54
C MET A 67 1.36 -15.13 -14.91
N GLN A 68 1.88 -14.73 -16.06
CA GLN A 68 1.80 -13.35 -16.54
C GLN A 68 0.35 -12.88 -16.63
N LYS A 69 -0.54 -13.71 -17.18
CA LYS A 69 -1.96 -13.39 -17.29
C LYS A 69 -2.62 -13.22 -15.92
N GLU A 70 -2.32 -14.10 -14.97
CA GLU A 70 -2.82 -13.99 -13.59
C GLU A 70 -2.32 -12.73 -12.89
N LEU A 71 -1.03 -12.41 -13.04
CA LEU A 71 -0.43 -11.20 -12.47
C LEU A 71 -1.08 -9.94 -13.03
N ILE A 72 -1.26 -9.85 -14.35
CA ILE A 72 -1.92 -8.71 -15.01
C ILE A 72 -3.37 -8.59 -14.53
N ASN A 73 -4.10 -9.70 -14.44
CA ASN A 73 -5.47 -9.68 -13.93
C ASN A 73 -5.52 -9.20 -12.46
N GLY A 74 -4.59 -9.66 -11.63
CA GLY A 74 -4.48 -9.21 -10.24
C GLY A 74 -4.20 -7.72 -10.12
N GLN A 75 -3.26 -7.21 -10.92
CA GLN A 75 -2.92 -5.79 -10.99
C GLN A 75 -4.12 -4.96 -11.46
N ASN A 76 -4.79 -5.36 -12.51
CA ASN A 76 -5.96 -4.66 -13.04
C ASN A 76 -7.12 -4.64 -12.03
N ASN A 77 -7.35 -5.72 -11.31
CA ASN A 77 -8.35 -5.79 -10.25
C ASN A 77 -8.01 -4.81 -9.11
N TYR A 78 -6.75 -4.73 -8.72
CA TYR A 78 -6.30 -3.76 -7.72
C TYR A 78 -6.47 -2.32 -8.19
N LEU A 79 -6.01 -2.00 -9.40
CA LEU A 79 -6.13 -0.65 -9.97
C LEU A 79 -7.60 -0.22 -10.10
N LYS A 80 -8.47 -1.12 -10.58
CA LYS A 80 -9.91 -0.87 -10.65
C LYS A 80 -10.50 -0.60 -9.28
N TYR A 81 -10.17 -1.44 -8.30
CA TYR A 81 -10.67 -1.24 -6.93
C TYR A 81 -10.19 0.09 -6.35
N ARG A 82 -8.93 0.46 -6.54
CA ARG A 82 -8.37 1.74 -6.08
C ARG A 82 -9.07 2.92 -6.74
N ARG A 83 -9.25 2.86 -8.05
CA ARG A 83 -9.96 3.88 -8.82
C ARG A 83 -11.39 4.11 -8.32
N ASP A 84 -12.10 3.01 -8.06
CA ASP A 84 -13.52 3.10 -7.66
C ASP A 84 -13.69 3.55 -6.20
N ASN A 85 -12.71 3.27 -5.32
CA ASN A 85 -12.76 3.50 -3.88
C ASN A 85 -11.68 4.44 -3.35
N ASP A 86 -11.15 5.36 -4.15
CA ASP A 86 -10.10 6.27 -3.72
C ASP A 86 -10.60 7.22 -2.62
N PRO A 87 -10.02 7.17 -1.41
CA PRO A 87 -10.43 8.03 -0.31
C PRO A 87 -10.04 9.51 -0.51
N ALA A 88 -9.12 9.80 -1.42
CA ALA A 88 -8.72 11.16 -1.74
C ALA A 88 -9.70 11.88 -2.68
N ARG A 89 -10.61 11.14 -3.34
CA ARG A 89 -11.55 11.71 -4.32
C ARG A 89 -12.37 12.90 -3.80
N PRO A 90 -12.97 12.86 -2.58
CA PRO A 90 -13.71 14.02 -2.06
C PRO A 90 -12.82 15.24 -1.86
N MET A 91 -11.62 15.05 -1.34
CA MET A 91 -10.66 16.12 -1.11
C MET A 91 -10.18 16.73 -2.43
N LEU A 92 -9.78 15.89 -3.38
CA LEU A 92 -9.32 16.34 -4.70
C LEU A 92 -10.45 17.07 -5.46
N SER A 93 -11.69 16.58 -5.37
CA SER A 93 -12.84 17.22 -6.01
C SER A 93 -13.14 18.59 -5.41
N SER A 94 -12.91 18.76 -4.11
CA SER A 94 -13.05 20.06 -3.45
C SER A 94 -11.98 21.07 -3.87
N LEU A 95 -10.75 20.60 -4.12
CA LEU A 95 -9.61 21.47 -4.49
C LEU A 95 -9.58 21.81 -5.99
N PHE A 96 -9.85 20.84 -6.84
CA PHE A 96 -9.61 20.93 -8.29
C PHE A 96 -10.86 20.77 -9.14
N GLY A 97 -12.00 20.55 -8.52
CA GLY A 97 -13.25 20.27 -9.23
C GLY A 97 -13.41 18.80 -9.60
N LYS A 98 -14.65 18.37 -9.78
CA LYS A 98 -15.01 16.96 -9.98
C LYS A 98 -14.49 16.40 -11.31
N GLU A 99 -14.62 17.16 -12.39
CA GLU A 99 -14.22 16.72 -13.73
C GLU A 99 -12.71 16.45 -13.83
N PHE A 100 -11.90 17.40 -13.36
CA PHE A 100 -10.45 17.25 -13.32
C PHE A 100 -10.03 16.09 -12.41
N THR A 101 -10.66 15.94 -11.26
CA THR A 101 -10.37 14.84 -10.31
C THR A 101 -10.65 13.48 -10.94
N GLU A 102 -11.76 13.30 -11.65
CA GLU A 102 -12.07 12.03 -12.29
C GLU A 102 -11.07 11.70 -13.43
N SER A 103 -10.67 12.69 -14.21
CA SER A 103 -9.62 12.53 -15.22
C SER A 103 -8.28 12.14 -14.57
N LEU A 104 -7.86 12.85 -13.52
CA LEU A 104 -6.64 12.56 -12.78
C LEU A 104 -6.61 11.12 -12.23
N ILE A 105 -7.71 10.70 -11.60
CA ILE A 105 -7.81 9.35 -11.01
C ILE A 105 -7.75 8.27 -12.09
N LYS A 106 -8.44 8.46 -13.20
CA LYS A 106 -8.56 7.45 -14.26
C LYS A 106 -7.35 7.39 -15.18
N GLU A 107 -6.81 8.54 -15.55
CA GLU A 107 -5.80 8.64 -16.60
C GLU A 107 -4.37 8.72 -16.09
N VAL A 108 -4.19 9.12 -14.83
CA VAL A 108 -2.86 9.31 -14.25
C VAL A 108 -2.59 8.36 -13.10
N LEU A 109 -3.47 8.32 -12.09
CA LEU A 109 -3.19 7.58 -10.86
C LEU A 109 -3.44 6.07 -11.02
N PHE A 110 -4.53 5.67 -11.67
CA PHE A 110 -4.95 4.26 -11.76
C PHE A 110 -5.32 3.90 -13.20
N THR A 111 -4.37 4.08 -14.10
CA THR A 111 -4.49 3.69 -15.52
C THR A 111 -4.48 2.17 -15.65
N THR A 112 -5.41 1.61 -16.41
CA THR A 112 -5.49 0.18 -16.74
C THR A 112 -5.25 -0.06 -18.21
#